data_b6e7276ce13bd2851bbe538506738320
#
_entry.id   b6e7276ce13bd2851bbe538506738320
#
_cell.length_a   1.000
_cell.length_b   1.000
_cell.length_c   1.000
_cell.angle_alpha   90.00
_cell.angle_beta   90.00
_cell.angle_gamma   90.00
#
_symmetry.space_group_name_H-M   'P 1'
#
loop_
_entity.id
_entity.type
_entity.pdbx_description
1 polymer ?
#
loop_
_entity_poly.entity_id
_entity_poly.type
_entity_poly.pdbx_seq_one_letter_code
_entity_poly.pdbx_strand_id
1 'polypeptide(L)'
;MSAIVGRIPVDGRVTDPMQFKLIIGPENLAANGHFLPRDLSGIIMSGIAIGDMNLQCSEGLIQSMTFVFNDGTIQTVSQRNAGATPNMMAGGGGSGGSSMKGLAQTTKLGYISDRYGNPCIAGTFITNAPAYLTDTIGLKALSLAGEAAAMAQTTVSNSTGFGGTSSTSQVTGNQGKYILGKTAAGATSDVSQWLTKRMGNSFDAIVTMAGADIVVNIDQEIPIDK
;
A
#
# COMPACT_ATOMS: atom_id res chain seq x y z
N MET A 1 4.86 -19.92 7.50
CA MET A 1 4.04 -18.77 7.09
C MET A 1 4.40 -18.33 5.68
N SER A 2 3.48 -17.70 4.95
CA SER A 2 3.81 -16.97 3.72
C SER A 2 4.66 -15.72 4.04
N ALA A 3 5.33 -15.16 3.05
CA ALA A 3 5.93 -13.85 3.24
C ALA A 3 4.85 -12.83 3.62
N ILE A 4 5.21 -11.87 4.46
CA ILE A 4 4.32 -10.78 4.87
C ILE A 4 4.77 -9.54 4.11
N VAL A 5 3.83 -8.95 3.38
CA VAL A 5 4.07 -7.73 2.62
C VAL A 5 3.16 -6.65 3.20
N GLY A 6 3.71 -5.79 4.03
CA GLY A 6 3.00 -4.65 4.60
C GLY A 6 3.06 -3.45 3.66
N ARG A 7 1.95 -3.06 3.04
CA ARG A 7 1.87 -1.79 2.30
C ARG A 7 1.95 -0.61 3.27
N ILE A 8 2.72 0.39 2.89
CA ILE A 8 2.86 1.61 3.68
C ILE A 8 1.65 2.51 3.43
N PRO A 9 1.05 3.05 4.51
CA PRO A 9 -0.05 4.00 4.38
C PRO A 9 0.37 5.26 3.64
N VAL A 10 -0.47 5.72 2.71
CA VAL A 10 -0.35 7.03 2.08
C VAL A 10 -1.49 7.88 2.62
N ASP A 11 -1.20 9.07 3.12
CA ASP A 11 -2.18 9.96 3.76
C ASP A 11 -2.99 9.30 4.89
N GLY A 12 -2.34 8.40 5.65
CA GLY A 12 -2.96 7.67 6.75
C GLY A 12 -3.94 6.57 6.31
N ARG A 13 -3.93 6.19 5.04
CA ARG A 13 -4.80 5.14 4.49
C ARG A 13 -3.98 4.08 3.78
N VAL A 14 -4.33 2.82 4.01
CA VAL A 14 -3.82 1.70 3.22
C VAL A 14 -4.87 1.33 2.19
N THR A 15 -4.56 1.59 0.93
CA THR A 15 -5.40 1.15 -0.18
C THR A 15 -4.99 -0.27 -0.54
N ASP A 16 -5.92 -1.20 -0.47
CA ASP A 16 -5.72 -2.60 -0.84
C ASP A 16 -4.57 -3.28 -0.06
N PRO A 17 -4.74 -3.52 1.26
CA PRO A 17 -3.73 -4.17 2.09
C PRO A 17 -3.45 -5.61 1.60
N MET A 18 -2.19 -6.02 1.65
CA MET A 18 -1.77 -7.35 1.22
C MET A 18 -2.18 -8.41 2.24
N GLN A 19 -2.65 -9.54 1.74
CA GLN A 19 -3.05 -10.67 2.58
C GLN A 19 -1.86 -11.58 2.86
N PHE A 20 -1.83 -12.16 4.06
CA PHE A 20 -0.89 -13.21 4.45
C PHE A 20 -1.64 -14.43 4.99
N LYS A 21 -0.97 -15.57 4.99
CA LYS A 21 -1.47 -16.83 5.56
C LYS A 21 -0.46 -17.45 6.51
N LEU A 22 -0.95 -17.98 7.61
CA LEU A 22 -0.20 -18.74 8.61
C LEU A 22 -0.82 -20.11 8.74
N ILE A 23 0.04 -21.09 8.93
CA ILE A 23 -0.39 -22.46 9.26
C ILE A 23 0.27 -22.82 10.59
N ILE A 24 -0.53 -23.18 11.56
CA ILE A 24 -0.10 -23.59 12.88
C ILE A 24 -0.44 -25.06 13.04
N GLY A 25 0.58 -25.89 13.19
CA GLY A 25 0.46 -27.30 13.48
C GLY A 25 0.62 -27.61 14.98
N PRO A 26 0.40 -28.85 15.40
CA PRO A 26 0.54 -29.28 16.79
C PRO A 26 1.93 -29.00 17.36
N GLU A 27 2.98 -29.14 16.55
CA GLU A 27 4.37 -28.93 16.97
C GLU A 27 4.66 -27.46 17.31
N ASN A 28 4.06 -26.51 16.59
CA ASN A 28 4.25 -25.09 16.84
C ASN A 28 3.68 -24.65 18.18
N LEU A 29 2.55 -25.22 18.59
CA LEU A 29 1.91 -24.92 19.86
C LEU A 29 2.58 -25.63 21.03
N ALA A 30 3.02 -26.86 20.82
CA ALA A 30 3.73 -27.63 21.83
C ALA A 30 5.05 -26.96 22.27
N ALA A 31 5.75 -26.27 21.35
CA ALA A 31 6.96 -25.53 21.64
C ALA A 31 6.76 -24.40 22.68
N ASN A 32 5.54 -23.88 22.80
CA ASN A 32 5.16 -22.83 23.75
C ASN A 32 4.37 -23.37 24.96
N GLY A 33 4.33 -24.68 25.16
CA GLY A 33 3.58 -25.30 26.25
C GLY A 33 2.07 -25.32 26.06
N HIS A 34 1.59 -24.98 24.88
CA HIS A 34 0.18 -25.07 24.50
C HIS A 34 -0.06 -26.34 23.70
N PHE A 35 -1.05 -27.10 24.06
CA PHE A 35 -1.43 -28.33 23.36
C PHE A 35 -2.77 -28.13 22.67
N LEU A 36 -2.83 -28.45 21.40
CA LEU A 36 -4.10 -28.53 20.68
C LEU A 36 -4.93 -29.70 21.26
N PRO A 37 -6.26 -29.57 21.30
CA PRO A 37 -7.13 -30.71 21.52
C PRO A 37 -6.77 -31.82 20.53
N ARG A 38 -6.87 -33.07 20.98
CA ARG A 38 -6.49 -34.25 20.17
C ARG A 38 -7.25 -34.36 18.86
N ASP A 39 -8.41 -33.76 18.81
CA ASP A 39 -9.28 -33.74 17.63
C ASP A 39 -8.90 -32.70 16.59
N LEU A 40 -7.99 -31.80 16.91
CA LEU A 40 -7.59 -30.70 16.01
C LEU A 40 -6.26 -31.02 15.31
N SER A 41 -6.30 -31.06 13.99
CA SER A 41 -5.13 -31.32 13.15
C SER A 41 -4.26 -30.09 12.95
N GLY A 42 -4.87 -28.91 12.89
CA GLY A 42 -4.14 -27.65 12.68
C GLY A 42 -5.07 -26.45 12.54
N ILE A 43 -4.45 -25.29 12.49
CA ILE A 43 -5.14 -24.00 12.35
C ILE A 43 -4.53 -23.24 11.17
N ILE A 44 -5.38 -22.79 10.27
CA ILE A 44 -4.99 -21.90 9.17
C ILE A 44 -5.52 -20.50 9.50
N MET A 45 -4.63 -19.52 9.57
CA MET A 45 -5.01 -18.14 9.81
C MET A 45 -4.74 -17.30 8.57
N SER A 46 -5.61 -16.34 8.30
CA SER A 46 -5.38 -15.34 7.28
C SER A 46 -5.65 -13.95 7.81
N GLY A 47 -4.93 -13.00 7.28
CA GLY A 47 -5.03 -11.61 7.71
C GLY A 47 -4.46 -10.65 6.68
N ILE A 48 -4.39 -9.40 7.07
CA ILE A 48 -3.82 -8.31 6.27
C ILE A 48 -2.59 -7.74 6.97
N ALA A 49 -1.65 -7.24 6.16
CA ALA A 49 -0.43 -6.63 6.65
C ALA A 49 -0.36 -5.15 6.28
N ILE A 50 0.10 -4.36 7.24
CA ILE A 50 0.33 -2.91 7.12
C ILE A 50 1.80 -2.66 7.43
N GLY A 51 2.48 -1.85 6.62
CA GLY A 51 3.88 -1.49 6.82
C GLY A 51 4.04 -0.16 7.55
N ASP A 52 5.03 -0.08 8.44
CA ASP A 52 5.48 1.17 9.04
C ASP A 52 6.88 1.50 8.50
N MET A 53 6.97 2.59 7.74
CA MET A 53 8.22 3.03 7.12
C MET A 53 9.25 3.50 8.16
N ASN A 54 8.81 4.12 9.25
CA ASN A 54 9.71 4.68 10.25
C ASN A 54 10.37 3.59 11.09
N LEU A 55 9.60 2.55 11.41
CA LEU A 55 10.07 1.42 12.20
C LEU A 55 10.63 0.29 11.32
N GLN A 56 10.48 0.36 10.00
CA GLN A 56 10.88 -0.68 9.04
C GLN A 56 10.33 -2.06 9.40
N CYS A 57 9.07 -2.12 9.76
CA CYS A 57 8.42 -3.34 10.20
C CYS A 57 6.99 -3.46 9.64
N SER A 58 6.45 -4.66 9.66
CA SER A 58 5.08 -4.96 9.22
C SER A 58 4.23 -5.39 10.41
N GLU A 59 3.08 -4.76 10.57
CA GLU A 59 2.03 -5.17 11.49
C GLU A 59 1.07 -6.11 10.76
N GLY A 60 0.81 -7.28 11.31
CA GLY A 60 -0.13 -8.26 10.74
C GLY A 60 -1.36 -8.40 11.62
N LEU A 61 -2.54 -8.17 11.03
CA LEU A 61 -3.84 -8.26 11.67
C LEU A 61 -4.58 -9.49 11.20
N ILE A 62 -4.96 -10.38 12.13
CA ILE A 62 -5.67 -11.62 11.83
C ILE A 62 -7.15 -11.33 11.64
N GLN A 63 -7.71 -11.74 10.50
CA GLN A 63 -9.10 -11.51 10.14
C GLN A 63 -9.93 -12.80 10.14
N SER A 64 -9.32 -13.95 9.89
CA SER A 64 -10.00 -15.23 9.92
C SER A 64 -9.10 -16.36 10.42
N MET A 65 -9.72 -17.34 11.05
CA MET A 65 -9.10 -18.57 11.55
C MET A 65 -9.93 -19.75 11.09
N THR A 66 -9.27 -20.72 10.51
CA THR A 66 -9.88 -21.97 10.05
C THR A 66 -9.30 -23.13 10.84
N PHE A 67 -10.13 -23.80 11.59
CA PHE A 67 -9.79 -24.98 12.37
C PHE A 67 -10.02 -26.23 11.50
N VAL A 68 -9.02 -27.07 11.43
CA VAL A 68 -9.07 -28.34 10.68
C VAL A 68 -9.02 -29.47 11.68
N PHE A 69 -10.09 -30.27 11.75
CA PHE A 69 -10.22 -31.39 12.66
C PHE A 69 -9.73 -32.68 12.01
N ASN A 70 -9.35 -33.66 12.85
CA ASN A 70 -8.86 -34.96 12.38
C ASN A 70 -9.92 -35.81 11.69
N ASP A 71 -11.21 -35.57 11.96
CA ASP A 71 -12.35 -36.21 11.28
C ASP A 71 -12.63 -35.60 9.87
N GLY A 72 -11.84 -34.62 9.45
CA GLY A 72 -12.03 -33.90 8.19
C GLY A 72 -13.02 -32.74 8.26
N THR A 73 -13.61 -32.45 9.40
CA THR A 73 -14.47 -31.29 9.61
C THR A 73 -13.64 -30.02 9.59
N ILE A 74 -14.17 -28.98 8.98
CA ILE A 74 -13.52 -27.67 8.90
C ILE A 74 -14.48 -26.62 9.43
N GLN A 75 -14.00 -25.82 10.39
CA GLN A 75 -14.74 -24.70 10.93
C GLN A 75 -13.96 -23.40 10.71
N THR A 76 -14.60 -22.39 10.14
CA THR A 76 -13.98 -21.09 9.91
C THR A 76 -14.69 -20.01 10.72
N VAL A 77 -13.91 -19.34 11.54
CA VAL A 77 -14.32 -18.13 12.26
C VAL A 77 -13.69 -16.94 11.55
N SER A 78 -14.52 -16.02 11.11
CA SER A 78 -14.08 -14.77 10.51
C SER A 78 -14.68 -13.60 11.25
N GLN A 79 -14.00 -12.49 11.17
CA GLN A 79 -14.45 -11.23 11.74
C GLN A 79 -15.89 -10.86 11.35
N ARG A 80 -16.29 -11.21 10.12
CA ARG A 80 -17.66 -10.95 9.63
C ARG A 80 -18.71 -11.78 10.37
N ASN A 81 -18.33 -12.95 10.88
CA ASN A 81 -19.22 -13.88 11.57
C ASN A 81 -19.15 -13.71 13.10
N ALA A 82 -18.06 -13.18 13.64
CA ALA A 82 -17.91 -12.96 15.09
C ALA A 82 -18.85 -11.88 15.64
N GLY A 83 -19.40 -11.01 14.79
CA GLY A 83 -20.39 -9.99 15.14
C GLY A 83 -21.82 -10.33 14.72
N ALA A 84 -22.05 -11.43 14.04
CA ALA A 84 -23.39 -11.88 13.68
C ALA A 84 -23.97 -12.74 14.80
N THR A 85 -24.38 -12.10 15.90
CA THR A 85 -25.46 -12.68 16.71
C THR A 85 -26.67 -12.82 15.80
N PRO A 86 -27.32 -14.00 15.70
CA PRO A 86 -28.56 -14.14 14.97
C PRO A 86 -29.66 -13.50 15.78
N ASN A 87 -29.70 -12.22 15.83
CA ASN A 87 -30.80 -11.50 16.43
C ASN A 87 -31.21 -10.31 15.58
N MET A 88 -32.29 -10.59 14.87
CA MET A 88 -33.49 -9.81 14.86
C MET A 88 -33.52 -8.55 14.01
N MET A 89 -34.33 -8.69 12.93
CA MET A 89 -35.41 -7.77 12.64
C MET A 89 -35.38 -6.47 13.49
N ALA A 90 -34.96 -5.41 12.89
CA ALA A 90 -35.56 -4.13 13.12
C ALA A 90 -35.39 -3.28 11.89
N GLY A 91 -36.47 -3.05 11.17
CA GLY A 91 -36.58 -2.00 10.19
C GLY A 91 -36.33 -0.64 10.84
N GLY A 92 -35.70 0.24 10.10
CA GLY A 92 -35.51 1.61 10.53
C GLY A 92 -34.55 2.30 9.57
N GLY A 93 -35.09 3.02 8.60
CA GLY A 93 -34.32 3.88 7.72
C GLY A 93 -33.59 4.96 8.51
N GLY A 94 -32.36 5.17 8.18
CA GLY A 94 -31.51 6.23 8.69
C GLY A 94 -30.41 6.51 7.71
N SER A 95 -30.63 7.43 6.81
CA SER A 95 -29.60 8.07 6.00
C SER A 95 -28.61 8.77 6.92
N GLY A 96 -27.45 8.22 7.11
CA GLY A 96 -26.36 8.81 7.89
C GLY A 96 -25.05 8.57 7.16
N GLY A 97 -24.47 9.62 6.63
CA GLY A 97 -23.18 9.61 5.97
C GLY A 97 -22.08 9.02 6.86
N SER A 98 -21.63 7.84 6.52
CA SER A 98 -20.48 7.20 7.15
C SER A 98 -19.22 7.89 6.68
N SER A 99 -18.77 8.88 7.43
CA SER A 99 -17.36 9.26 7.43
C SER A 99 -16.55 8.01 7.75
N MET A 100 -15.85 7.46 6.76
CA MET A 100 -14.83 6.46 6.99
C MET A 100 -13.67 7.10 7.77
N LYS A 101 -13.84 7.21 9.04
CA LYS A 101 -12.78 7.51 9.97
C LYS A 101 -11.94 6.23 10.11
N GLY A 102 -10.75 6.25 9.48
CA GLY A 102 -9.63 5.38 9.76
C GLY A 102 -9.88 3.87 9.79
N LEU A 103 -9.09 3.15 9.01
CA LEU A 103 -8.94 1.68 9.07
C LEU A 103 -8.59 1.14 10.46
N ALA A 104 -8.55 1.96 11.48
CA ALA A 104 -8.12 1.65 12.84
C ALA A 104 -9.16 0.89 13.69
N GLN A 105 -10.31 0.55 13.13
CA GLN A 105 -11.31 -0.28 13.83
C GLN A 105 -11.88 -1.37 12.93
N THR A 106 -11.05 -2.04 12.19
CA THR A 106 -11.37 -3.41 11.80
C THR A 106 -11.24 -4.23 13.08
N THR A 107 -12.35 -4.75 13.57
CA THR A 107 -12.40 -5.73 14.65
C THR A 107 -11.47 -6.88 14.26
N LYS A 108 -10.26 -6.92 14.77
CA LYS A 108 -9.29 -7.98 14.51
C LYS A 108 -9.58 -9.14 15.44
N LEU A 109 -9.42 -10.38 14.99
CA LEU A 109 -9.45 -11.55 15.87
C LEU A 109 -8.19 -11.61 16.74
N GLY A 110 -7.11 -11.04 16.24
CA GLY A 110 -5.82 -11.00 16.89
C GLY A 110 -4.78 -10.34 15.99
N TYR A 111 -3.54 -10.42 16.39
CA TYR A 111 -2.41 -9.88 15.66
C TYR A 111 -1.20 -10.83 15.74
N ILE A 112 -0.25 -10.62 14.87
CA ILE A 112 1.04 -11.30 14.94
C ILE A 112 2.09 -10.37 15.54
N SER A 113 2.98 -10.95 16.32
CA SER A 113 4.11 -10.25 16.92
C SER A 113 5.42 -10.99 16.67
N ASP A 114 6.53 -10.33 16.97
CA ASP A 114 7.81 -11.00 17.08
C ASP A 114 7.87 -11.91 18.35
N ARG A 115 8.98 -12.60 18.53
CA ARG A 115 9.18 -13.47 19.73
C ARG A 115 9.18 -12.72 21.07
N TYR A 116 9.33 -11.40 21.03
CA TYR A 116 9.36 -10.54 22.22
C TYR A 116 8.00 -9.91 22.53
N GLY A 117 7.00 -10.15 21.69
CA GLY A 117 5.66 -9.61 21.85
C GLY A 117 5.43 -8.27 21.16
N ASN A 118 6.41 -7.75 20.39
CA ASN A 118 6.20 -6.50 19.65
C ASN A 118 5.27 -6.76 18.46
N PRO A 119 4.18 -5.98 18.29
CA PRO A 119 3.22 -6.21 17.22
C PRO A 119 3.74 -5.85 15.82
N CYS A 120 4.99 -5.43 15.71
CA CYS A 120 5.63 -5.02 14.47
C CYS A 120 6.83 -5.92 14.18
N ILE A 121 6.76 -6.67 13.09
CA ILE A 121 7.77 -7.65 12.70
C ILE A 121 8.73 -7.00 11.73
N ALA A 122 10.03 -7.01 12.05
CA ALA A 122 11.07 -6.41 11.24
C ALA A 122 11.06 -6.97 9.80
N GLY A 123 11.23 -6.10 8.83
CA GLY A 123 11.23 -6.44 7.42
C GLY A 123 12.18 -5.58 6.61
N THR A 124 12.25 -5.82 5.32
CA THR A 124 13.04 -5.04 4.38
C THR A 124 12.15 -4.04 3.65
N PHE A 125 12.53 -2.78 3.68
CA PHE A 125 11.84 -1.72 2.95
C PHE A 125 12.13 -1.83 1.46
N ILE A 126 11.09 -1.89 0.65
CA ILE A 126 11.15 -1.93 -0.82
C ILE A 126 10.43 -0.69 -1.36
N THR A 127 11.16 0.11 -2.12
CA THR A 127 10.67 1.33 -2.74
C THR A 127 11.26 1.52 -4.13
N ASN A 128 10.49 2.10 -5.02
CA ASN A 128 10.93 2.54 -6.35
C ASN A 128 11.20 4.05 -6.41
N ALA A 129 11.06 4.75 -5.28
CA ALA A 129 11.18 6.21 -5.23
C ALA A 129 12.52 6.76 -5.75
N PRO A 130 13.70 6.19 -5.44
CA PRO A 130 14.97 6.72 -5.93
C PRO A 130 15.07 6.68 -7.46
N ALA A 131 14.69 5.57 -8.08
CA ALA A 131 14.69 5.43 -9.55
C ALA A 131 13.73 6.43 -10.20
N TYR A 132 12.52 6.53 -9.66
CA TYR A 132 11.51 7.46 -10.13
C TYR A 132 11.97 8.93 -10.04
N LEU A 133 12.55 9.33 -8.92
CA LEU A 133 13.05 10.68 -8.75
C LEU A 133 14.16 11.00 -9.75
N THR A 134 15.09 10.08 -9.97
CA THR A 134 16.18 10.24 -10.93
C THR A 134 15.62 10.42 -12.34
N ASP A 135 14.69 9.57 -12.76
CA ASP A 135 14.07 9.64 -14.09
C ASP A 135 13.27 10.94 -14.25
N THR A 136 12.49 11.32 -13.25
CA THR A 136 11.67 12.55 -13.31
C THR A 136 12.54 13.81 -13.36
N ILE A 137 13.59 13.88 -12.55
CA ILE A 137 14.52 15.01 -12.55
C ILE A 137 15.27 15.09 -13.89
N GLY A 138 15.74 13.95 -14.40
CA GLY A 138 16.41 13.86 -15.69
C GLY A 138 15.52 14.32 -16.84
N LEU A 139 14.27 13.86 -16.88
CA LEU A 139 13.29 14.29 -17.87
C LEU A 139 12.98 15.79 -17.80
N LYS A 140 12.80 16.32 -16.59
CA LYS A 140 12.57 17.77 -16.41
C LYS A 140 13.76 18.60 -16.85
N ALA A 141 14.98 18.18 -16.51
CA ALA A 141 16.19 18.84 -16.94
C ALA A 141 16.31 18.86 -18.48
N LEU A 142 16.00 17.74 -19.13
CA LEU A 142 16.01 17.66 -20.60
C LEU A 142 14.92 18.54 -21.23
N SER A 143 13.74 18.59 -20.65
CA SER A 143 12.64 19.46 -21.07
C SER A 143 13.06 20.94 -21.00
N LEU A 144 13.63 21.38 -19.89
CA LEU A 144 14.10 22.73 -19.68
C LEU A 144 15.25 23.09 -20.65
N ALA A 145 16.17 22.16 -20.89
CA ALA A 145 17.25 22.34 -21.85
C ALA A 145 16.71 22.54 -23.30
N GLY A 146 15.72 21.73 -23.69
CA GLY A 146 15.03 21.85 -24.98
C GLY A 146 14.30 23.19 -25.12
N GLU A 147 13.64 23.61 -24.07
CA GLU A 147 12.91 24.88 -24.02
C GLU A 147 13.89 26.10 -24.08
N ALA A 148 14.97 26.05 -23.33
CA ALA A 148 16.03 27.07 -23.38
C ALA A 148 16.67 27.15 -24.76
N ALA A 149 16.94 26.00 -25.41
CA ALA A 149 17.46 25.98 -26.78
C ALA A 149 16.46 26.54 -27.79
N ALA A 150 15.17 26.34 -27.62
CA ALA A 150 14.14 26.96 -28.45
C ALA A 150 14.04 28.45 -28.19
N MET A 151 14.04 28.88 -26.93
CA MET A 151 14.01 30.31 -26.56
C MET A 151 15.22 31.10 -27.07
N ALA A 152 16.39 30.47 -27.11
CA ALA A 152 17.60 31.11 -27.71
C ALA A 152 17.46 31.41 -29.19
N GLN A 153 16.47 30.86 -29.90
CA GLN A 153 16.15 31.14 -31.29
C GLN A 153 15.02 32.17 -31.45
N THR A 154 14.48 32.70 -30.33
CA THR A 154 13.38 33.67 -30.35
C THR A 154 13.84 35.03 -29.87
N THR A 155 13.34 36.08 -30.51
CA THR A 155 13.48 37.47 -30.03
C THR A 155 12.14 37.97 -29.54
N VAL A 156 12.12 38.48 -28.31
CA VAL A 156 10.93 39.10 -27.74
C VAL A 156 10.98 40.58 -27.96
N SER A 157 10.05 41.13 -28.75
CA SER A 157 9.87 42.54 -28.95
C SER A 157 8.75 43.06 -28.06
N ASN A 158 9.09 43.91 -27.10
CA ASN A 158 8.10 44.61 -26.28
C ASN A 158 7.80 45.97 -26.90
N SER A 159 6.58 46.20 -27.36
CA SER A 159 6.10 47.51 -27.76
C SER A 159 5.17 48.08 -26.69
N THR A 160 5.57 49.20 -26.11
CA THR A 160 4.76 49.97 -25.16
C THR A 160 4.02 51.05 -25.93
N GLY A 161 2.74 50.86 -26.17
CA GLY A 161 1.87 51.86 -26.80
C GLY A 161 0.85 52.41 -25.80
N PHE A 162 0.16 53.51 -26.16
CA PHE A 162 -0.81 54.24 -25.32
C PHE A 162 -2.08 53.46 -24.99
N GLY A 163 -2.04 52.19 -24.82
CA GLY A 163 -3.15 51.30 -24.51
C GLY A 163 -2.77 49.95 -23.89
N GLY A 164 -1.49 49.75 -23.57
CA GLY A 164 -1.01 48.50 -22.98
C GLY A 164 0.32 48.02 -23.51
N THR A 165 0.94 47.14 -22.79
CA THR A 165 2.19 46.50 -23.20
C THR A 165 1.85 45.21 -23.96
N SER A 166 2.16 45.13 -25.23
CA SER A 166 2.07 43.90 -26.01
C SER A 166 3.48 43.33 -26.23
N SER A 167 3.67 42.09 -25.85
CA SER A 167 4.89 41.32 -26.09
C SER A 167 4.66 40.33 -27.23
N THR A 168 5.43 40.47 -28.30
CA THR A 168 5.39 39.54 -29.43
C THR A 168 6.71 38.79 -29.48
N SER A 169 6.66 37.47 -29.44
CA SER A 169 7.83 36.60 -29.63
C SER A 169 7.88 36.10 -31.07
N GLN A 170 8.97 36.39 -31.78
CA GLN A 170 9.22 35.90 -33.14
C GLN A 170 10.45 35.01 -33.16
N VAL A 171 10.37 33.94 -33.95
CA VAL A 171 11.52 33.07 -34.21
C VAL A 171 12.42 33.81 -35.23
N THR A 172 13.53 34.36 -34.73
CA THR A 172 14.53 35.10 -35.55
C THR A 172 15.78 34.29 -35.83
N GLY A 173 15.97 33.19 -35.08
CA GLY A 173 17.09 32.28 -35.25
C GLY A 173 16.79 31.12 -36.20
N ASN A 174 17.49 29.99 -36.01
CA ASN A 174 17.33 28.84 -36.84
C ASN A 174 16.02 28.08 -36.49
N GLN A 175 15.06 28.10 -37.45
CA GLN A 175 13.76 27.46 -37.28
C GLN A 175 13.85 25.95 -36.97
N GLY A 176 14.82 25.26 -37.58
CA GLY A 176 15.03 23.83 -37.32
C GLY A 176 15.44 23.56 -35.89
N LYS A 177 16.32 24.38 -35.31
CA LYS A 177 16.71 24.28 -33.88
C LYS A 177 15.57 24.63 -32.94
N TYR A 178 14.76 25.63 -33.32
CA TYR A 178 13.56 25.99 -32.56
C TYR A 178 12.56 24.82 -32.50
N ILE A 179 12.22 24.22 -33.65
CA ILE A 179 11.30 23.09 -33.73
C ILE A 179 11.86 21.90 -32.97
N LEU A 180 13.15 21.58 -33.14
CA LEU A 180 13.78 20.48 -32.44
C LEU A 180 13.72 20.66 -30.90
N GLY A 181 13.99 21.86 -30.41
CA GLY A 181 13.91 22.19 -28.99
C GLY A 181 12.49 22.07 -28.45
N LYS A 182 11.49 22.58 -29.16
CA LYS A 182 10.07 22.46 -28.77
C LYS A 182 9.57 21.03 -28.82
N THR A 183 9.96 20.26 -29.84
CA THR A 183 9.58 18.83 -29.93
C THR A 183 10.21 18.03 -28.83
N ALA A 184 11.49 18.26 -28.52
CA ALA A 184 12.16 17.57 -27.40
C ALA A 184 11.50 17.92 -26.07
N ALA A 185 11.17 19.18 -25.80
CA ALA A 185 10.47 19.59 -24.59
C ALA A 185 9.08 18.98 -24.49
N GLY A 186 8.32 18.94 -25.57
CA GLY A 186 6.98 18.33 -25.61
C GLY A 186 7.01 16.83 -25.36
N ALA A 187 7.84 16.08 -26.07
CA ALA A 187 7.98 14.65 -25.91
C ALA A 187 8.40 14.28 -24.47
N THR A 188 9.28 15.06 -23.86
CA THR A 188 9.72 14.83 -22.48
C THR A 188 8.59 15.09 -21.47
N SER A 189 7.73 16.08 -21.75
CA SER A 189 6.55 16.37 -20.93
C SER A 189 5.57 15.20 -20.94
N ASP A 190 5.30 14.59 -22.10
CA ASP A 190 4.39 13.46 -22.25
C ASP A 190 4.90 12.22 -21.51
N VAL A 191 6.19 11.92 -21.63
CA VAL A 191 6.85 10.84 -20.89
C VAL A 191 6.78 11.08 -19.38
N SER A 192 7.01 12.32 -18.94
CA SER A 192 6.91 12.67 -17.52
C SER A 192 5.48 12.47 -16.97
N GLN A 193 4.46 12.86 -17.74
CA GLN A 193 3.06 12.64 -17.34
C GLN A 193 2.71 11.14 -17.28
N TRP A 194 3.13 10.37 -18.28
CA TRP A 194 2.94 8.93 -18.29
C TRP A 194 3.61 8.27 -17.07
N LEU A 195 4.86 8.67 -16.78
CA LEU A 195 5.62 8.17 -15.64
C LEU A 195 4.91 8.51 -14.32
N THR A 196 4.43 9.74 -14.15
CA THR A 196 3.67 10.17 -12.98
C THR A 196 2.39 9.35 -12.78
N LYS A 197 1.64 9.10 -13.86
CA LYS A 197 0.44 8.23 -13.79
C LYS A 197 0.77 6.80 -13.41
N ARG A 198 1.86 6.26 -13.94
CA ARG A 198 2.29 4.89 -13.63
C ARG A 198 2.73 4.77 -12.17
N MET A 199 3.48 5.75 -11.67
CA MET A 199 3.98 5.75 -10.30
C MET A 199 2.89 6.04 -9.27
N GLY A 200 1.84 6.77 -9.64
CA GLY A 200 0.66 6.95 -8.78
C GLY A 200 -0.03 5.64 -8.39
N ASN A 201 0.22 4.56 -9.15
CA ASN A 201 -0.27 3.22 -8.86
C ASN A 201 0.79 2.30 -8.19
N SER A 202 2.01 2.78 -8.00
CA SER A 202 3.02 2.04 -7.26
C SER A 202 2.89 2.32 -5.76
N PHE A 203 3.32 1.37 -4.96
CA PHE A 203 3.28 1.48 -3.51
C PHE A 203 4.62 1.07 -2.92
N ASP A 204 4.95 1.68 -1.81
CA ASP A 204 6.07 1.26 -0.97
C ASP A 204 5.61 0.16 -0.01
N ALA A 205 6.47 -0.77 0.27
CA ALA A 205 6.14 -1.90 1.13
C ALA A 205 7.30 -2.32 2.01
N ILE A 206 6.97 -2.89 3.16
CA ILE A 206 7.89 -3.64 4.00
C ILE A 206 7.66 -5.13 3.75
N VAL A 207 8.70 -5.84 3.42
CA VAL A 207 8.63 -7.29 3.16
C VAL A 207 9.36 -8.05 4.25
N THR A 208 8.62 -8.87 4.99
CA THR A 208 9.16 -9.85 5.92
C THR A 208 9.18 -11.21 5.23
N MET A 209 10.34 -11.81 5.15
CA MET A 209 10.54 -13.09 4.45
C MET A 209 9.79 -14.22 5.11
N ALA A 210 9.40 -15.22 4.31
CA ALA A 210 8.85 -16.48 4.83
C ALA A 210 9.87 -17.17 5.76
N GLY A 211 9.36 -17.78 6.84
CA GLY A 211 10.20 -18.48 7.82
C GLY A 211 10.67 -17.62 9.00
N ALA A 212 10.24 -16.36 9.10
CA ALA A 212 10.47 -15.58 10.31
C ALA A 212 9.71 -16.18 11.50
N ASP A 213 10.35 -16.14 12.68
CA ASP A 213 9.72 -16.55 13.93
C ASP A 213 8.71 -15.49 14.36
N ILE A 214 7.46 -15.92 14.50
CA ILE A 214 6.36 -15.05 14.90
C ILE A 214 5.53 -15.70 16.01
N VAL A 215 4.90 -14.86 16.79
CA VAL A 215 3.92 -15.25 17.81
C VAL A 215 2.54 -14.74 17.36
N VAL A 216 1.54 -15.58 17.55
CA VAL A 216 0.14 -15.23 17.27
C VAL A 216 -0.53 -14.88 18.59
N ASN A 217 -1.06 -13.67 18.66
CA ASN A 217 -1.80 -13.16 19.80
C ASN A 217 -3.28 -13.08 19.43
N ILE A 218 -4.12 -13.73 20.23
CA ILE A 218 -5.58 -13.76 20.04
C ILE A 218 -6.21 -12.81 21.06
N ASP A 219 -6.94 -11.82 20.57
CA ASP A 219 -7.53 -10.77 21.40
C ASP A 219 -9.01 -11.05 21.75
N GLN A 220 -9.61 -12.06 21.12
CA GLN A 220 -11.04 -12.35 21.29
C GLN A 220 -11.26 -13.83 21.60
N GLU A 221 -12.30 -14.11 22.35
CA GLU A 221 -12.78 -15.48 22.54
C GLU A 221 -13.31 -16.02 21.20
N ILE A 222 -12.86 -17.21 20.85
CA ILE A 222 -13.23 -17.86 19.60
C ILE A 222 -14.14 -19.03 19.91
N PRO A 223 -15.45 -18.97 19.59
CA PRO A 223 -16.35 -20.10 19.79
C PRO A 223 -15.99 -21.19 18.79
N ILE A 224 -15.55 -22.33 19.31
CA ILE A 224 -15.28 -23.55 18.54
C ILE A 224 -16.37 -24.55 18.93
N ASP A 225 -17.47 -24.54 18.19
CA ASP A 225 -18.52 -25.54 18.33
C ASP A 225 -18.22 -26.73 17.42
N LYS A 226 -18.17 -27.92 17.98
CA LYS A 226 -17.97 -29.17 17.27
C LYS A 226 -19.30 -29.94 17.14
#